data_a6ad99ae2bc0fe01ab28ae187bd23c0e
#
_entry.id   a6ad99ae2bc0fe01ab28ae187bd23c0e
#
_cell.length_a   1.000
_cell.length_b   1.000
_cell.length_c   1.000
_cell.angle_alpha   90.00
_cell.angle_beta   90.00
_cell.angle_gamma   90.00
#
_symmetry.space_group_name_H-M   'P 1'
#
loop_
_entity.id
_entity.type
_entity.pdbx_description
1 polymer ?
#
loop_
_entity_poly.entity_id
_entity_poly.type
_entity_poly.pdbx_seq_one_letter_code
_entity_poly.pdbx_strand_id
1 'polypeptide(L)'
;MIILIMLIIIDAEAEHPFIPVSLVELIRHGTSRLTWMTGITSQEGAWYTSSLYGQDSMEYLKEYQVKRIEATKSLLAGMVEKDEDIERILEFYTQNKPVDDQEMRVPMSQLASDLIFNVEGLLGVHLVSKFDTPVYLYQFNFRGNWSFAYEFEETQHDYEGVAHLDDISYYMRVPFHTTLSKEEVEVMKLFTNFIANFVRTGVPSENWPSFKIGKGVSMVIDNPPKLSYQMPFESRMKFLMDLLGHPEDLQSDYQESHDEL
;
A
#
# COMPACT_ATOMS: atom_id res chain seq x y z
N MET A 1 -20.50 2.70 9.98
CA MET A 1 -19.64 1.51 9.72
C MET A 1 -18.33 1.75 10.43
N ILE A 2 -18.00 0.95 11.43
CA ILE A 2 -16.69 1.01 12.07
C ILE A 2 -15.76 0.35 11.07
N ILE A 3 -14.83 1.10 10.48
CA ILE A 3 -13.75 0.53 9.70
C ILE A 3 -12.88 -0.21 10.72
N LEU A 4 -13.05 -1.51 10.79
CA LEU A 4 -12.22 -2.36 11.61
C LEU A 4 -10.88 -2.49 10.87
N ILE A 5 -9.93 -1.65 11.23
CA ILE A 5 -8.53 -1.90 10.85
C ILE A 5 -8.14 -3.16 11.62
N MET A 6 -8.01 -4.28 10.92
CA MET A 6 -7.53 -5.52 11.52
C MET A 6 -6.04 -5.35 11.80
N LEU A 7 -5.72 -4.99 13.04
CA LEU A 7 -4.36 -4.94 13.52
C LEU A 7 -3.91 -6.37 13.85
N ILE A 8 -2.72 -6.74 13.39
CA ILE A 8 -2.05 -7.96 13.84
C ILE A 8 -1.54 -7.68 15.25
N ILE A 9 -2.04 -8.47 16.21
CA ILE A 9 -1.66 -8.33 17.62
C ILE A 9 -0.68 -9.45 17.96
N ILE A 10 0.42 -9.08 18.61
CA ILE A 10 1.35 -10.02 19.23
C ILE A 10 0.66 -10.56 20.48
N ASP A 11 0.53 -11.88 20.55
CA ASP A 11 -0.18 -12.58 21.62
C ASP A 11 0.77 -13.40 22.52
N ALA A 12 1.99 -12.89 22.72
CA ALA A 12 3.08 -13.56 23.45
C ALA A 12 2.68 -14.07 24.87
N GLU A 13 1.70 -13.43 25.49
CA GLU A 13 1.22 -13.78 26.84
C GLU A 13 0.10 -14.85 26.82
N ALA A 14 -0.36 -15.27 25.63
CA ALA A 14 -1.38 -16.32 25.51
C ALA A 14 -0.79 -17.69 25.92
N GLU A 15 -1.61 -18.59 26.47
CA GLU A 15 -1.20 -19.94 26.83
C GLU A 15 -0.64 -20.72 25.62
N HIS A 16 -1.20 -20.47 24.41
CA HIS A 16 -0.74 -21.00 23.14
C HIS A 16 -0.65 -19.87 22.12
N PRO A 17 0.40 -19.07 22.13
CA PRO A 17 0.51 -17.89 21.28
C PRO A 17 0.63 -18.28 19.80
N PHE A 18 -0.13 -17.59 18.95
CA PHE A 18 -0.03 -17.70 17.49
C PHE A 18 1.05 -16.78 16.92
N ILE A 19 1.19 -15.59 17.49
CA ILE A 19 2.24 -14.59 17.14
C ILE A 19 3.02 -14.24 18.41
N PRO A 20 3.98 -15.10 18.81
CA PRO A 20 4.66 -14.97 20.10
C PRO A 20 5.70 -13.84 20.17
N VAL A 21 6.13 -13.30 19.02
CA VAL A 21 7.13 -12.25 18.90
C VAL A 21 6.76 -11.29 17.79
N SER A 22 7.51 -10.21 17.63
CA SER A 22 7.27 -9.25 16.55
C SER A 22 7.39 -9.90 15.16
N LEU A 23 6.67 -9.37 14.17
CA LEU A 23 6.75 -9.85 12.79
C LEU A 23 8.17 -9.78 12.24
N VAL A 24 8.93 -8.74 12.61
CA VAL A 24 10.35 -8.59 12.26
C VAL A 24 11.19 -9.73 12.80
N GLU A 25 10.98 -10.13 14.05
CA GLU A 25 11.68 -11.27 14.66
C GLU A 25 11.24 -12.60 13.99
N LEU A 26 9.96 -12.78 13.70
CA LEU A 26 9.49 -13.96 12.96
C LEU A 26 10.17 -14.08 11.61
N ILE A 27 10.29 -13.00 10.87
CA ILE A 27 10.96 -12.96 9.57
C ILE A 27 12.47 -13.26 9.75
N ARG A 28 13.14 -12.64 10.73
CA ARG A 28 14.57 -12.88 11.04
C ARG A 28 14.86 -14.34 11.41
N HIS A 29 13.96 -15.00 12.09
CA HIS A 29 14.11 -16.41 12.45
C HIS A 29 13.79 -17.38 11.29
N GLY A 30 13.47 -16.83 10.11
CA GLY A 30 13.28 -17.62 8.88
C GLY A 30 12.08 -18.54 8.93
N THR A 31 10.98 -18.08 9.49
CA THR A 31 9.74 -18.87 9.62
C THR A 31 9.10 -19.27 8.29
N SER A 32 9.47 -18.58 7.21
CA SER A 32 9.01 -18.95 5.87
C SER A 32 10.16 -18.83 4.85
N ARG A 33 10.42 -19.94 4.15
CA ARG A 33 11.30 -19.98 2.98
C ARG A 33 10.49 -20.08 1.68
N LEU A 34 9.20 -19.78 1.74
CA LEU A 34 8.32 -19.81 0.60
C LEU A 34 8.53 -18.55 -0.23
N THR A 35 8.57 -18.72 -1.54
CA THR A 35 8.58 -17.59 -2.48
C THR A 35 7.32 -16.72 -2.29
N TRP A 36 7.49 -15.42 -2.32
CA TRP A 36 6.41 -14.46 -2.13
C TRP A 36 6.07 -13.77 -3.45
N MET A 37 4.78 -13.53 -3.67
CA MET A 37 4.27 -12.56 -4.63
C MET A 37 3.35 -11.63 -3.87
N THR A 38 3.68 -10.36 -3.85
CA THR A 38 2.95 -9.33 -3.09
C THR A 38 2.92 -8.04 -3.89
N GLY A 39 2.03 -7.14 -3.53
CA GLY A 39 1.95 -5.86 -4.23
C GLY A 39 1.13 -4.83 -3.49
N ILE A 40 1.15 -3.65 -4.07
CA ILE A 40 0.43 -2.47 -3.64
C ILE A 40 -0.28 -1.85 -4.84
N THR A 41 -1.34 -1.11 -4.59
CA THR A 41 -1.96 -0.25 -5.60
C THR A 41 -1.28 1.12 -5.66
N SER A 42 -1.54 1.87 -6.72
CA SER A 42 -0.91 3.20 -6.88
C SER A 42 -1.43 4.25 -5.88
N GLN A 43 -2.61 4.04 -5.31
CA GLN A 43 -3.26 4.99 -4.40
C GLN A 43 -4.14 4.25 -3.36
N GLU A 44 -3.52 3.40 -2.55
CA GLU A 44 -4.22 2.59 -1.54
C GLU A 44 -5.24 3.38 -0.70
N GLY A 45 -4.88 4.59 -0.27
CA GLY A 45 -5.69 5.45 0.58
C GLY A 45 -6.83 6.20 -0.11
N ALA A 46 -7.08 5.98 -1.41
CA ALA A 46 -8.14 6.70 -2.14
C ALA A 46 -9.54 6.46 -1.53
N TRP A 47 -9.83 5.26 -1.03
CA TRP A 47 -11.08 4.94 -0.33
C TRP A 47 -11.26 5.75 0.94
N TYR A 48 -10.18 5.99 1.68
CA TYR A 48 -10.20 6.80 2.89
C TYR A 48 -10.53 8.26 2.56
N THR A 49 -9.88 8.82 1.56
CA THR A 49 -10.14 10.21 1.17
C THR A 49 -11.48 10.39 0.45
N SER A 50 -12.03 9.38 -0.17
CA SER A 50 -13.41 9.40 -0.69
C SER A 50 -14.42 9.63 0.43
N SER A 51 -14.20 9.01 1.59
CA SER A 51 -15.05 9.24 2.76
C SER A 51 -14.92 10.64 3.36
N LEU A 52 -13.76 11.27 3.25
CA LEU A 52 -13.46 12.57 3.86
C LEU A 52 -13.69 13.78 2.94
N TYR A 53 -13.40 13.62 1.66
CA TYR A 53 -13.39 14.72 0.67
C TYR A 53 -14.47 14.57 -0.40
N GLY A 54 -15.19 13.47 -0.43
CA GLY A 54 -16.28 13.24 -1.37
C GLY A 54 -17.37 14.29 -1.24
N GLN A 55 -17.78 14.90 -2.37
CA GLN A 55 -18.83 15.92 -2.38
C GLN A 55 -20.22 15.32 -2.16
N ASP A 56 -20.43 14.11 -2.69
CA ASP A 56 -21.68 13.35 -2.64
C ASP A 56 -21.56 12.13 -1.74
N SER A 57 -20.82 12.26 -0.62
CA SER A 57 -20.64 11.14 0.28
C SER A 57 -21.95 10.76 0.98
N MET A 58 -22.06 9.49 1.31
CA MET A 58 -23.21 8.96 2.04
C MET A 58 -23.46 9.74 3.34
N GLU A 59 -24.73 9.90 3.70
CA GLU A 59 -25.17 10.75 4.85
C GLU A 59 -24.38 10.46 6.14
N TYR A 60 -24.08 9.17 6.41
CA TYR A 60 -23.35 8.78 7.61
C TYR A 60 -21.86 9.21 7.61
N LEU A 61 -21.32 9.62 6.44
CA LEU A 61 -19.93 10.10 6.31
C LEU A 61 -19.82 11.62 6.47
N LYS A 62 -20.92 12.36 6.39
CA LYS A 62 -20.91 13.83 6.48
C LYS A 62 -20.30 14.35 7.78
N GLU A 63 -20.49 13.63 8.88
CA GLU A 63 -19.87 14.01 10.15
C GLU A 63 -18.34 13.93 10.10
N TYR A 64 -17.78 12.92 9.41
CA TYR A 64 -16.34 12.79 9.23
C TYR A 64 -15.77 13.89 8.34
N GLN A 65 -16.53 14.32 7.32
CA GLN A 65 -16.10 15.42 6.44
C GLN A 65 -15.98 16.76 7.17
N VAL A 66 -16.91 17.05 8.08
CA VAL A 66 -16.85 18.25 8.93
C VAL A 66 -15.65 18.21 9.88
N LYS A 67 -15.21 16.99 10.25
CA LYS A 67 -14.13 16.76 11.22
C LYS A 67 -12.87 16.19 10.54
N ARG A 68 -12.58 16.57 9.28
CA ARG A 68 -11.42 16.06 8.54
C ARG A 68 -10.10 16.19 9.30
N ILE A 69 -9.87 17.34 9.92
CA ILE A 69 -8.66 17.62 10.69
C ILE A 69 -8.55 16.64 11.86
N GLU A 70 -9.64 16.47 12.64
CA GLU A 70 -9.66 15.54 13.76
C GLU A 70 -9.53 14.09 13.31
N ALA A 71 -10.16 13.71 12.19
CA ALA A 71 -10.04 12.37 11.62
C ALA A 71 -8.61 12.07 11.18
N THR A 72 -7.95 13.02 10.51
CA THR A 72 -6.54 12.89 10.09
C THR A 72 -5.61 12.79 11.29
N LYS A 73 -5.80 13.66 12.30
CA LYS A 73 -5.00 13.58 13.54
C LYS A 73 -5.22 12.28 14.30
N SER A 74 -6.45 11.78 14.33
CA SER A 74 -6.77 10.50 14.98
C SER A 74 -6.12 9.32 14.25
N LEU A 75 -6.08 9.34 12.91
CA LEU A 75 -5.34 8.34 12.13
C LEU A 75 -3.86 8.37 12.50
N LEU A 76 -3.24 9.55 12.49
CA LEU A 76 -1.83 9.73 12.81
C LEU A 76 -1.51 9.32 14.25
N ALA A 77 -2.31 9.74 15.22
CA ALA A 77 -2.11 9.40 16.64
C ALA A 77 -2.26 7.89 16.93
N GLY A 78 -2.96 7.14 16.08
CA GLY A 78 -3.03 5.68 16.16
C GLY A 78 -1.80 4.96 15.63
N MET A 79 -0.93 5.66 14.89
CA MET A 79 0.21 5.07 14.16
C MET A 79 1.55 5.72 14.49
N VAL A 80 1.54 6.91 15.04
CA VAL A 80 2.72 7.74 15.33
C VAL A 80 2.71 8.15 16.80
N GLU A 81 3.76 7.80 17.54
CA GLU A 81 3.80 7.99 18.99
C GLU A 81 4.03 9.45 19.43
N LYS A 82 4.76 10.23 18.61
CA LYS A 82 5.18 11.59 19.00
C LYS A 82 4.42 12.65 18.22
N ASP A 83 3.88 13.63 18.93
CA ASP A 83 3.19 14.77 18.32
C ASP A 83 4.07 15.57 17.35
N GLU A 84 5.36 15.70 17.65
CA GLU A 84 6.34 16.35 16.77
C GLU A 84 6.48 15.65 15.40
N ASP A 85 6.43 14.33 15.41
CA ASP A 85 6.50 13.54 14.18
C ASP A 85 5.19 13.62 13.39
N ILE A 86 4.04 13.73 14.07
CA ILE A 86 2.75 14.02 13.44
C ILE A 86 2.80 15.36 12.69
N GLU A 87 3.33 16.40 13.29
CA GLU A 87 3.45 17.72 12.66
C GLU A 87 4.37 17.66 11.43
N ARG A 88 5.52 16.97 11.52
CA ARG A 88 6.45 16.80 10.41
C ARG A 88 5.84 16.00 9.25
N ILE A 89 5.05 14.98 9.54
CA ILE A 89 4.33 14.20 8.53
C ILE A 89 3.31 15.09 7.82
N LEU A 90 2.49 15.82 8.58
CA LEU A 90 1.52 16.74 7.99
C LEU A 90 2.18 17.79 7.12
N GLU A 91 3.25 18.43 7.58
CA GLU A 91 4.02 19.40 6.80
C GLU A 91 4.53 18.80 5.48
N PHE A 92 5.09 17.60 5.51
CA PHE A 92 5.62 16.93 4.33
C PHE A 92 4.56 16.70 3.25
N TYR A 93 3.37 16.20 3.64
CA TYR A 93 2.30 15.89 2.67
C TYR A 93 1.50 17.13 2.26
N THR A 94 1.21 18.04 3.19
CA THR A 94 0.37 19.20 2.92
C THR A 94 1.12 20.41 2.40
N GLN A 95 2.45 20.45 2.59
CA GLN A 95 3.27 21.65 2.32
C GLN A 95 2.71 22.89 3.04
N ASN A 96 2.26 22.71 4.28
CA ASN A 96 1.63 23.73 5.14
C ASN A 96 0.28 24.28 4.61
N LYS A 97 -0.37 23.60 3.67
CA LYS A 97 -1.75 23.96 3.29
C LYS A 97 -2.76 23.36 4.28
N PRO A 98 -3.92 24.00 4.47
CA PRO A 98 -4.97 23.48 5.34
C PRO A 98 -5.50 22.11 4.87
N VAL A 99 -5.61 21.14 5.78
CA VAL A 99 -6.10 19.78 5.49
C VAL A 99 -7.56 19.75 5.01
N ASP A 100 -8.36 20.75 5.35
CA ASP A 100 -9.75 20.88 4.95
C ASP A 100 -9.95 21.42 3.52
N ASP A 101 -8.88 21.84 2.86
CA ASP A 101 -8.92 22.22 1.45
C ASP A 101 -9.15 20.98 0.55
N GLN A 102 -9.99 21.11 -0.46
CA GLN A 102 -10.26 20.06 -1.45
C GLN A 102 -8.99 19.66 -2.24
N GLU A 103 -8.06 20.58 -2.42
CA GLU A 103 -6.76 20.30 -3.04
C GLU A 103 -5.92 19.30 -2.23
N MET A 104 -6.24 19.09 -0.95
CA MET A 104 -5.56 18.12 -0.10
C MET A 104 -6.04 16.69 -0.28
N ARG A 105 -7.06 16.44 -1.08
CA ARG A 105 -7.57 15.08 -1.33
C ARG A 105 -6.46 14.11 -1.76
N VAL A 106 -5.66 14.47 -2.76
CA VAL A 106 -4.57 13.61 -3.25
C VAL A 106 -3.43 13.47 -2.23
N PRO A 107 -2.88 14.56 -1.67
CA PRO A 107 -1.90 14.46 -0.58
C PRO A 107 -2.35 13.60 0.60
N MET A 108 -3.59 13.73 1.03
CA MET A 108 -4.13 12.93 2.14
C MET A 108 -4.37 11.47 1.76
N SER A 109 -4.72 11.20 0.51
CA SER A 109 -4.78 9.84 0.00
C SER A 109 -3.38 9.19 -0.03
N GLN A 110 -2.35 9.93 -0.40
CA GLN A 110 -0.96 9.46 -0.34
C GLN A 110 -0.52 9.20 1.10
N LEU A 111 -0.83 10.12 2.01
CA LEU A 111 -0.56 9.95 3.45
C LEU A 111 -1.21 8.67 3.99
N ALA A 112 -2.50 8.47 3.74
CA ALA A 112 -3.22 7.28 4.16
C ALA A 112 -2.67 6.00 3.49
N SER A 113 -2.34 6.05 2.18
CA SER A 113 -1.70 4.94 1.48
C SER A 113 -0.41 4.52 2.16
N ASP A 114 0.44 5.49 2.48
CA ASP A 114 1.77 5.24 2.97
C ASP A 114 1.75 4.71 4.42
N LEU A 115 0.96 5.32 5.29
CA LEU A 115 0.90 4.91 6.69
C LEU A 115 0.14 3.59 6.91
N ILE A 116 -0.95 3.36 6.17
CA ILE A 116 -1.79 2.18 6.41
C ILE A 116 -1.25 0.95 5.69
N PHE A 117 -0.61 1.11 4.53
CA PHE A 117 -0.26 0.00 3.65
C PHE A 117 1.20 -0.03 3.19
N ASN A 118 1.72 1.10 2.64
CA ASN A 118 2.95 1.05 1.87
C ASN A 118 4.19 0.85 2.74
N VAL A 119 4.28 1.53 3.88
CA VAL A 119 5.45 1.42 4.78
C VAL A 119 5.64 -0.02 5.23
N GLU A 120 4.61 -0.62 5.84
CA GLU A 120 4.68 -1.97 6.36
C GLU A 120 4.80 -3.03 5.25
N GLY A 121 4.08 -2.84 4.14
CA GLY A 121 4.15 -3.74 2.99
C GLY A 121 5.54 -3.78 2.35
N LEU A 122 6.13 -2.62 2.09
CA LEU A 122 7.47 -2.52 1.49
C LEU A 122 8.58 -2.89 2.47
N LEU A 123 8.40 -2.61 3.76
CA LEU A 123 9.27 -3.10 4.82
C LEU A 123 9.31 -4.63 4.84
N GLY A 124 8.14 -5.28 4.75
CA GLY A 124 8.04 -6.74 4.66
C GLY A 124 8.77 -7.31 3.45
N VAL A 125 8.61 -6.71 2.26
CA VAL A 125 9.34 -7.07 1.04
C VAL A 125 10.85 -7.00 1.26
N HIS A 126 11.31 -5.90 1.83
CA HIS A 126 12.72 -5.66 2.10
C HIS A 126 13.30 -6.71 3.08
N LEU A 127 12.64 -6.92 4.21
CA LEU A 127 13.08 -7.87 5.23
C LEU A 127 13.14 -9.30 4.68
N VAL A 128 12.11 -9.76 3.96
CA VAL A 128 12.08 -11.12 3.40
C VAL A 128 13.14 -11.31 2.34
N SER A 129 13.41 -10.29 1.53
CA SER A 129 14.43 -10.38 0.47
C SER A 129 15.87 -10.50 1.00
N LYS A 130 16.14 -10.17 2.29
CA LYS A 130 17.45 -10.41 2.94
C LYS A 130 17.77 -11.90 3.15
N PHE A 131 16.79 -12.79 3.10
CA PHE A 131 16.95 -14.21 3.42
C PHE A 131 17.03 -15.12 2.19
N ASP A 132 17.51 -14.63 1.05
CA ASP A 132 17.57 -15.35 -0.23
C ASP A 132 16.22 -15.94 -0.68
N THR A 133 15.13 -15.43 -0.14
CA THR A 133 13.78 -15.81 -0.51
C THR A 133 13.33 -14.96 -1.68
N PRO A 134 12.97 -15.53 -2.84
CA PRO A 134 12.49 -14.74 -3.97
C PRO A 134 11.19 -14.03 -3.61
N VAL A 135 11.16 -12.71 -3.81
CA VAL A 135 9.98 -11.86 -3.63
C VAL A 135 9.66 -11.21 -4.97
N TYR A 136 8.45 -11.36 -5.44
CA TYR A 136 7.94 -10.71 -6.64
C TYR A 136 7.01 -9.58 -6.23
N LEU A 137 7.49 -8.34 -6.36
CA LEU A 137 6.74 -7.14 -6.02
C LEU A 137 6.00 -6.62 -7.25
N TYR A 138 4.69 -6.32 -7.12
CA TYR A 138 3.96 -5.57 -8.12
C TYR A 138 3.42 -4.24 -7.58
N GLN A 139 3.21 -3.31 -8.49
CA GLN A 139 2.42 -2.10 -8.27
C GLN A 139 1.27 -2.11 -9.26
N PHE A 140 0.03 -2.17 -8.78
CA PHE A 140 -1.14 -2.17 -9.65
C PHE A 140 -1.55 -0.73 -9.96
N ASN A 141 -1.40 -0.35 -11.23
CA ASN A 141 -1.62 1.02 -11.71
C ASN A 141 -2.78 1.14 -12.70
N PHE A 142 -3.27 0.00 -13.21
CA PHE A 142 -4.33 0.04 -14.20
C PHE A 142 -5.65 0.53 -13.58
N ARG A 143 -6.13 1.67 -14.07
CA ARG A 143 -7.39 2.26 -13.67
C ARG A 143 -8.52 1.71 -14.52
N GLY A 144 -9.36 0.87 -13.92
CA GLY A 144 -10.59 0.36 -14.55
C GLY A 144 -11.80 1.26 -14.37
N ASN A 145 -12.94 0.77 -14.80
CA ASN A 145 -14.22 1.47 -14.70
C ASN A 145 -14.83 1.42 -13.29
N TRP A 146 -14.37 0.50 -12.47
CA TRP A 146 -14.82 0.34 -11.09
C TRP A 146 -13.66 0.60 -10.12
N SER A 147 -13.98 1.12 -8.94
CA SER A 147 -13.04 1.25 -7.83
C SER A 147 -13.77 1.03 -6.51
N PHE A 148 -13.12 0.40 -5.56
CA PHE A 148 -13.61 0.25 -4.20
C PHE A 148 -13.86 1.61 -3.52
N ALA A 149 -13.14 2.64 -3.93
CA ALA A 149 -13.36 4.00 -3.43
C ALA A 149 -14.79 4.52 -3.71
N TYR A 150 -15.47 4.00 -4.75
CA TYR A 150 -16.85 4.38 -5.09
C TYR A 150 -17.89 3.87 -4.08
N GLU A 151 -17.53 2.90 -3.25
CA GLU A 151 -18.40 2.44 -2.15
C GLU A 151 -18.59 3.49 -1.04
N PHE A 152 -17.77 4.56 -1.06
CA PHE A 152 -17.78 5.64 -0.08
C PHE A 152 -18.26 6.97 -0.65
N GLU A 153 -18.54 7.04 -1.93
CA GLU A 153 -18.92 8.26 -2.64
C GLU A 153 -19.94 7.93 -3.74
N GLU A 154 -21.08 8.63 -3.77
CA GLU A 154 -22.16 8.33 -4.71
C GLU A 154 -21.80 8.68 -6.15
N THR A 155 -20.97 9.70 -6.35
CA THR A 155 -20.52 10.15 -7.67
C THR A 155 -19.13 9.60 -7.97
N GLN A 156 -18.99 8.97 -9.15
CA GLN A 156 -17.68 8.52 -9.62
C GLN A 156 -16.85 9.73 -10.04
N HIS A 157 -15.83 10.03 -9.27
CA HIS A 157 -14.84 11.05 -9.60
C HIS A 157 -13.57 10.43 -10.19
N ASP A 158 -12.87 11.18 -11.04
CA ASP A 158 -11.56 10.80 -11.53
C ASP A 158 -10.53 10.92 -10.41
N TYR A 159 -10.28 9.81 -9.71
CA TYR A 159 -9.16 9.73 -8.78
C TYR A 159 -7.85 9.61 -9.55
N GLU A 160 -6.82 10.25 -9.05
CA GLU A 160 -5.47 10.09 -9.60
C GLU A 160 -4.85 8.79 -9.08
N GLY A 161 -5.37 7.63 -9.46
CA GLY A 161 -4.76 6.37 -9.07
C GLY A 161 -5.76 5.23 -8.86
N VAL A 162 -5.26 4.15 -8.29
CA VAL A 162 -5.96 2.89 -8.06
C VAL A 162 -6.08 2.67 -6.57
N ALA A 163 -7.30 2.50 -6.07
CA ALA A 163 -7.60 2.38 -4.64
C ALA A 163 -7.28 0.99 -4.10
N HIS A 164 -7.23 0.89 -2.78
CA HIS A 164 -7.18 -0.40 -2.08
C HIS A 164 -8.29 -1.34 -2.57
N LEU A 165 -7.97 -2.61 -2.78
CA LEU A 165 -8.83 -3.68 -3.29
C LEU A 165 -9.20 -3.59 -4.79
N ASP A 166 -8.80 -2.55 -5.51
CA ASP A 166 -9.10 -2.47 -6.94
C ASP A 166 -8.45 -3.61 -7.73
N ASP A 167 -7.22 -4.01 -7.36
CA ASP A 167 -6.49 -5.11 -7.98
C ASP A 167 -7.17 -6.47 -7.78
N ILE A 168 -7.79 -6.71 -6.61
CA ILE A 168 -8.49 -7.95 -6.29
C ILE A 168 -9.60 -8.23 -7.29
N SER A 169 -10.28 -7.21 -7.78
CA SER A 169 -11.37 -7.35 -8.76
C SER A 169 -10.93 -7.98 -10.08
N TYR A 170 -9.63 -8.02 -10.37
CA TYR A 170 -9.05 -8.60 -11.59
C TYR A 170 -8.69 -10.09 -11.47
N TYR A 171 -8.70 -10.67 -10.27
CA TYR A 171 -8.44 -12.10 -10.08
C TYR A 171 -9.45 -12.80 -9.18
N MET A 172 -10.29 -12.05 -8.48
CA MET A 172 -11.42 -12.56 -7.71
C MET A 172 -12.72 -11.93 -8.20
N ARG A 173 -13.80 -12.70 -8.14
CA ARG A 173 -15.12 -12.16 -8.44
C ARG A 173 -15.61 -11.29 -7.29
N VAL A 174 -15.76 -10.00 -7.53
CA VAL A 174 -16.38 -9.07 -6.58
C VAL A 174 -17.81 -8.73 -7.06
N PRO A 175 -18.79 -8.57 -6.15
CA PRO A 175 -20.18 -8.33 -6.51
C PRO A 175 -20.42 -7.04 -7.30
N PHE A 176 -19.57 -6.05 -7.10
CA PHE A 176 -19.73 -4.67 -7.59
C PHE A 176 -19.11 -4.45 -8.97
N HIS A 177 -18.13 -5.25 -9.36
CA HIS A 177 -17.45 -5.17 -10.65
C HIS A 177 -17.91 -6.28 -11.59
N THR A 178 -19.10 -6.10 -12.19
CA THR A 178 -19.76 -7.15 -12.97
C THR A 178 -19.62 -7.00 -14.48
N THR A 179 -19.26 -5.81 -14.97
CA THR A 179 -19.14 -5.52 -16.40
C THR A 179 -17.74 -4.97 -16.68
N LEU A 180 -16.95 -5.73 -17.43
CA LEU A 180 -15.59 -5.38 -17.80
C LEU A 180 -15.53 -4.82 -19.21
N SER A 181 -14.76 -3.76 -19.44
CA SER A 181 -14.33 -3.30 -20.74
C SER A 181 -13.38 -4.32 -21.40
N LYS A 182 -13.07 -4.10 -22.67
CA LYS A 182 -12.07 -4.96 -23.37
C LYS A 182 -10.70 -4.84 -22.74
N GLU A 183 -10.29 -3.65 -22.35
CA GLU A 183 -9.00 -3.36 -21.72
C GLU A 183 -8.91 -4.02 -20.33
N GLU A 184 -9.98 -3.92 -19.54
CA GLU A 184 -10.07 -4.60 -18.24
C GLU A 184 -9.96 -6.12 -18.38
N VAL A 185 -10.58 -6.71 -19.41
CA VAL A 185 -10.45 -8.14 -19.71
C VAL A 185 -9.01 -8.52 -20.07
N GLU A 186 -8.28 -7.67 -20.79
CA GLU A 186 -6.87 -7.89 -21.13
C GLU A 186 -6.00 -7.87 -19.86
N VAL A 187 -6.16 -6.88 -19.01
CA VAL A 187 -5.45 -6.77 -17.73
C VAL A 187 -5.82 -7.93 -16.80
N MET A 188 -7.09 -8.29 -16.71
CA MET A 188 -7.56 -9.44 -15.94
C MET A 188 -6.84 -10.73 -16.38
N LYS A 189 -6.77 -11.01 -17.67
CA LYS A 189 -6.08 -12.19 -18.22
C LYS A 189 -4.61 -12.17 -17.91
N LEU A 190 -3.96 -11.01 -18.10
CA LEU A 190 -2.55 -10.81 -17.83
C LEU A 190 -2.24 -11.09 -16.35
N PHE A 191 -2.94 -10.42 -15.45
CA PHE A 191 -2.67 -10.50 -14.02
C PHE A 191 -3.00 -11.89 -13.47
N THR A 192 -4.14 -12.47 -13.88
CA THR A 192 -4.49 -13.86 -13.54
C THR A 192 -3.42 -14.85 -14.04
N ASN A 193 -2.83 -14.65 -15.21
CA ASN A 193 -1.75 -15.49 -15.71
C ASN A 193 -0.48 -15.39 -14.85
N PHE A 194 -0.11 -14.18 -14.39
CA PHE A 194 1.00 -14.03 -13.46
C PHE A 194 0.77 -14.79 -12.16
N ILE A 195 -0.42 -14.64 -11.57
CA ILE A 195 -0.81 -15.37 -10.35
C ILE A 195 -0.80 -16.88 -10.58
N ALA A 196 -1.41 -17.35 -11.68
CA ALA A 196 -1.47 -18.78 -11.99
C ALA A 196 -0.08 -19.40 -12.25
N ASN A 197 0.82 -18.69 -12.89
CA ASN A 197 2.20 -19.13 -13.08
C ASN A 197 2.93 -19.19 -11.75
N PHE A 198 2.81 -18.13 -10.92
CA PHE A 198 3.39 -18.09 -9.60
C PHE A 198 2.93 -19.27 -8.72
N VAL A 199 1.63 -19.55 -8.68
CA VAL A 199 1.10 -20.69 -7.92
C VAL A 199 1.65 -22.03 -8.42
N ARG A 200 1.87 -22.18 -9.74
CA ARG A 200 2.36 -23.45 -10.31
C ARG A 200 3.87 -23.63 -10.19
N THR A 201 4.64 -22.55 -10.27
CA THR A 201 6.10 -22.66 -10.47
C THR A 201 6.91 -21.84 -9.45
N GLY A 202 6.27 -20.99 -8.65
CA GLY A 202 6.94 -20.00 -7.79
C GLY A 202 7.45 -18.78 -8.55
N VAL A 203 7.21 -18.68 -9.89
CA VAL A 203 7.69 -17.58 -10.74
C VAL A 203 6.52 -17.03 -11.56
N PRO A 204 6.15 -15.72 -11.41
CA PRO A 204 5.00 -15.15 -12.13
C PRO A 204 5.24 -15.06 -13.64
N SER A 205 6.48 -14.74 -14.06
CA SER A 205 6.92 -14.64 -15.45
C SER A 205 8.42 -14.71 -15.54
N GLU A 206 8.96 -15.32 -16.62
CA GLU A 206 10.40 -15.38 -16.90
C GLU A 206 11.03 -13.98 -17.04
N ASN A 207 10.24 -13.00 -17.47
CA ASN A 207 10.69 -11.62 -17.64
C ASN A 207 10.47 -10.75 -16.39
N TRP A 208 10.03 -11.32 -15.29
CA TRP A 208 9.82 -10.61 -14.04
C TRP A 208 10.84 -11.10 -12.99
N PRO A 209 11.97 -10.41 -12.84
CA PRO A 209 12.97 -10.76 -11.85
C PRO A 209 12.45 -10.55 -10.42
N SER A 210 12.92 -11.38 -9.49
CA SER A 210 12.63 -11.17 -8.08
C SER A 210 13.23 -9.86 -7.58
N PHE A 211 12.56 -9.26 -6.60
CA PHE A 211 13.03 -8.07 -5.91
C PHE A 211 14.41 -8.32 -5.30
N LYS A 212 15.30 -7.33 -5.42
CA LYS A 212 16.61 -7.33 -4.77
C LYS A 212 16.82 -5.97 -4.11
N ILE A 213 17.35 -5.99 -2.91
CA ILE A 213 17.78 -4.80 -2.19
C ILE A 213 18.71 -3.96 -3.09
N GLY A 214 18.54 -2.66 -3.06
CA GLY A 214 19.31 -1.73 -3.90
C GLY A 214 18.94 -1.67 -5.39
N LYS A 215 18.06 -2.58 -5.89
CA LYS A 215 17.60 -2.56 -7.30
C LYS A 215 16.11 -2.25 -7.46
N GLY A 216 15.34 -2.29 -6.39
CA GLY A 216 13.94 -1.85 -6.33
C GLY A 216 13.00 -2.43 -7.41
N VAL A 217 13.25 -3.65 -7.90
CA VAL A 217 12.51 -4.20 -9.05
C VAL A 217 11.07 -4.49 -8.68
N SER A 218 10.13 -3.92 -9.44
CA SER A 218 8.69 -4.22 -9.36
C SER A 218 8.06 -4.34 -10.74
N MET A 219 6.98 -5.13 -10.84
CA MET A 219 6.13 -5.16 -12.03
C MET A 219 5.00 -4.15 -11.87
N VAL A 220 4.99 -3.14 -12.71
CA VAL A 220 3.87 -2.22 -12.83
C VAL A 220 2.79 -2.89 -13.67
N ILE A 221 1.69 -3.27 -13.02
CA ILE A 221 0.52 -3.87 -13.70
C ILE A 221 -0.31 -2.74 -14.30
N ASP A 222 -0.22 -2.62 -15.61
CA ASP A 222 -0.90 -1.64 -16.43
C ASP A 222 -1.17 -2.26 -17.81
N ASN A 223 -1.67 -1.52 -18.77
CA ASN A 223 -1.88 -1.97 -20.14
C ASN A 223 -1.04 -1.11 -21.12
N PRO A 224 0.12 -1.58 -21.60
CA PRO A 224 0.83 -2.81 -21.26
C PRO A 224 1.56 -2.78 -19.91
N PRO A 225 1.86 -3.94 -19.31
CA PRO A 225 2.67 -3.99 -18.09
C PRO A 225 4.13 -3.62 -18.37
N LYS A 226 4.81 -3.09 -17.35
CA LYS A 226 6.22 -2.71 -17.46
C LYS A 226 7.00 -3.00 -16.17
N LEU A 227 8.29 -3.29 -16.30
CA LEU A 227 9.20 -3.34 -15.16
C LEU A 227 9.58 -1.93 -14.71
N SER A 228 9.58 -1.71 -13.41
CA SER A 228 10.22 -0.58 -12.75
C SER A 228 11.48 -1.08 -12.03
N TYR A 229 12.54 -0.28 -12.08
CA TYR A 229 13.79 -0.52 -11.37
C TYR A 229 13.98 0.50 -10.24
N GLN A 230 12.91 1.08 -9.78
CA GLN A 230 12.85 2.00 -8.65
C GLN A 230 11.87 1.46 -7.62
N MET A 231 12.17 1.69 -6.36
CA MET A 231 11.24 1.38 -5.28
C MET A 231 9.96 2.19 -5.46
N PRO A 232 8.76 1.58 -5.34
CA PRO A 232 7.53 2.36 -5.34
C PRO A 232 7.57 3.45 -4.27
N PHE A 233 7.23 4.68 -4.65
CA PHE A 233 7.12 5.84 -3.75
C PHE A 233 8.39 6.16 -2.94
N GLU A 234 9.56 5.91 -3.48
CA GLU A 234 10.87 5.94 -2.80
C GLU A 234 11.08 7.14 -1.87
N SER A 235 10.82 8.36 -2.34
CA SER A 235 11.03 9.57 -1.54
C SER A 235 10.12 9.65 -0.30
N ARG A 236 8.85 9.23 -0.42
CA ARG A 236 7.91 9.20 0.68
C ARG A 236 8.25 8.09 1.68
N MET A 237 8.60 6.92 1.15
CA MET A 237 9.03 5.78 1.98
C MET A 237 10.29 6.11 2.77
N LYS A 238 11.29 6.70 2.14
CA LYS A 238 12.50 7.14 2.82
C LYS A 238 12.18 8.12 3.96
N PHE A 239 11.38 9.14 3.68
CA PHE A 239 10.98 10.11 4.70
C PHE A 239 10.30 9.45 5.91
N LEU A 240 9.33 8.57 5.67
CA LEU A 240 8.60 7.91 6.75
C LEU A 240 9.46 6.90 7.53
N MET A 241 10.28 6.11 6.84
CA MET A 241 11.18 5.16 7.48
C MET A 241 12.23 5.86 8.36
N ASP A 242 12.80 6.96 7.88
CA ASP A 242 13.74 7.78 8.67
C ASP A 242 13.06 8.39 9.90
N LEU A 243 11.80 8.81 9.77
CA LEU A 243 11.06 9.46 10.84
C LEU A 243 10.54 8.49 11.90
N LEU A 244 9.99 7.35 11.48
CA LEU A 244 9.36 6.37 12.36
C LEU A 244 10.35 5.44 13.05
N GLY A 245 11.65 5.59 12.76
CA GLY A 245 12.72 4.85 13.45
C GLY A 245 12.69 3.35 13.17
N HIS A 246 12.43 2.96 11.93
CA HIS A 246 12.49 1.56 11.53
C HIS A 246 13.88 0.97 11.76
N PRO A 247 14.00 -0.33 12.01
CA PRO A 247 15.22 -0.99 12.47
C PRO A 247 16.46 -0.58 11.66
N GLU A 248 17.59 -0.37 12.35
CA GLU A 248 18.88 0.03 11.77
C GLU A 248 19.30 -0.81 10.55
N ASP A 249 18.84 -2.04 10.47
CA ASP A 249 19.04 -2.96 9.35
C ASP A 249 18.46 -2.47 8.02
N LEU A 250 17.59 -1.44 8.03
CA LEU A 250 16.96 -0.89 6.83
C LEU A 250 17.62 0.41 6.38
N GLN A 251 18.21 1.17 7.31
CA GLN A 251 18.85 2.45 6.99
C GLN A 251 20.15 2.24 6.20
N SER A 252 20.92 1.18 6.47
CA SER A 252 22.16 0.88 5.76
C SER A 252 21.96 0.59 4.28
N ASP A 253 20.84 -0.03 3.92
CA ASP A 253 20.61 -0.50 2.55
C ASP A 253 20.12 0.62 1.60
N TYR A 254 19.54 1.71 2.15
CA TYR A 254 19.19 2.90 1.37
C TYR A 254 20.39 3.83 1.13
N GLN A 255 21.45 3.76 1.95
CA GLN A 255 22.65 4.56 1.77
C GLN A 255 23.60 3.99 0.71
N GLU A 256 23.71 2.65 0.59
CA GLU A 256 24.60 2.01 -0.39
C GLU A 256 24.15 2.23 -1.87
N SER A 257 22.86 2.47 -2.13
CA SER A 257 22.37 2.70 -3.49
C SER A 257 22.72 4.09 -4.07
N HIS A 258 23.17 5.02 -3.25
CA HIS A 258 23.54 6.38 -3.69
C HIS A 258 25.05 6.60 -3.90
N ASP A 259 25.90 5.71 -3.39
CA ASP A 259 27.36 5.83 -3.53
C ASP A 259 27.91 5.14 -4.81
N GLU A 260 27.06 4.43 -5.57
CA GLU A 260 27.44 3.76 -6.83
C GLU A 260 26.89 4.42 -8.11
N LEU A 261 26.34 5.64 -8.04
CA LEU A 261 25.95 6.45 -9.19
C LEU A 261 26.81 7.70 -9.31
#